data_7ab82b3e1fa6c47e94b901196b52cb23
#
_entry.id   7ab82b3e1fa6c47e94b901196b52cb23
#
_cell.length_a   1.000
_cell.length_b   1.000
_cell.length_c   1.000
_cell.angle_alpha   90.00
_cell.angle_beta   90.00
_cell.angle_gamma   90.00
#
_symmetry.space_group_name_H-M   'P 1'
#
loop_
_entity.id
_entity.type
_entity.pdbx_description
1 polymer ?
#
loop_
_entity_poly.entity_id
_entity_poly.type
_entity_poly.pdbx_seq_one_letter_code
_entity_poly.pdbx_strand_id
1 'polypeptide(L)'
;MARNVEIKARVSNVEAMRQKAAAVADKGPIEITQDDTFFRCESGRLKLRAFSSDEGELIFYRRADQQGPRESFYLLSRTSTPDTLRESLSLAYGQTGRVRKQRTLFLVGRTRIHLDQVEGLGSFLELEVVLEDAEAAEIGIREADILMERLGVQSTQLIQGAYVDLLAPAQTSAADFRR
;
A
#
# COMPACT_ATOMS: atom_id res chain seq x y z
N MET A 1 3.91 18.16 -4.47
CA MET A 1 3.86 16.71 -4.78
C MET A 1 3.80 15.97 -3.46
N ALA A 2 2.86 15.03 -3.30
CA ALA A 2 2.70 14.35 -2.03
C ALA A 2 3.82 13.31 -1.80
N ARG A 3 4.39 13.32 -0.61
CA ARG A 3 5.44 12.40 -0.16
C ARG A 3 5.04 11.79 1.18
N ASN A 4 5.37 10.54 1.39
CA ASN A 4 5.24 9.89 2.68
C ASN A 4 6.43 8.97 2.96
N VAL A 5 6.59 8.62 4.23
CA VAL A 5 7.40 7.47 4.66
C VAL A 5 6.45 6.35 4.98
N GLU A 6 6.69 5.19 4.38
CA GLU A 6 5.84 4.02 4.56
C GLU A 6 6.61 2.81 5.07
N ILE A 7 5.96 1.98 5.86
CA ILE A 7 6.38 0.62 6.18
C ILE A 7 5.25 -0.35 5.91
N LYS A 8 5.60 -1.61 5.69
CA LYS A 8 4.64 -2.71 5.56
C LYS A 8 5.11 -3.90 6.39
N ALA A 9 4.18 -4.52 7.11
CA ALA A 9 4.43 -5.68 7.95
C ALA A 9 3.33 -6.74 7.81
N ARG A 10 3.68 -8.01 7.97
CA ARG A 10 2.69 -9.09 8.12
C ARG A 10 2.08 -9.05 9.51
N VAL A 11 0.79 -9.35 9.59
CA VAL A 11 0.03 -9.42 10.83
C VAL A 11 -0.59 -10.81 10.97
N SER A 12 -0.22 -11.53 12.02
CA SER A 12 -0.77 -12.86 12.30
C SER A 12 -2.12 -12.79 13.03
N ASN A 13 -2.32 -11.77 13.87
CA ASN A 13 -3.56 -11.55 14.62
C ASN A 13 -4.05 -10.12 14.36
N VAL A 14 -4.94 -10.00 13.37
CA VAL A 14 -5.48 -8.70 12.94
C VAL A 14 -6.32 -8.05 14.03
N GLU A 15 -7.07 -8.82 14.82
CA GLU A 15 -7.92 -8.26 15.88
C GLU A 15 -7.08 -7.67 17.03
N ALA A 16 -6.02 -8.36 17.45
CA ALA A 16 -5.09 -7.82 18.44
C ALA A 16 -4.39 -6.55 17.93
N MET A 17 -4.02 -6.51 16.65
CA MET A 17 -3.43 -5.32 16.04
C MET A 17 -4.45 -4.17 15.93
N ARG A 18 -5.71 -4.47 15.62
CA ARG A 18 -6.80 -3.50 15.59
C ARG A 18 -6.99 -2.82 16.95
N GLN A 19 -6.96 -3.59 18.04
CA GLN A 19 -7.07 -3.06 19.40
C GLN A 19 -5.88 -2.14 19.73
N LYS A 20 -4.66 -2.53 19.38
CA LYS A 20 -3.47 -1.69 19.56
C LYS A 20 -3.54 -0.40 18.74
N ALA A 21 -3.96 -0.47 17.46
CA ALA A 21 -4.13 0.69 16.62
C ALA A 21 -5.19 1.64 17.17
N ALA A 22 -6.34 1.11 17.62
CA ALA A 22 -7.40 1.90 18.25
C ALA A 22 -6.93 2.61 19.53
N ALA A 23 -6.07 1.96 20.34
CA ALA A 23 -5.56 2.53 21.59
C ALA A 23 -4.59 3.72 21.38
N VAL A 24 -3.95 3.83 20.20
CA VAL A 24 -3.02 4.92 19.88
C VAL A 24 -3.62 5.96 18.93
N ALA A 25 -4.76 5.67 18.32
CA ALA A 25 -5.36 6.50 17.29
C ALA A 25 -6.13 7.71 17.84
N ASP A 26 -6.03 8.82 17.12
CA ASP A 26 -6.85 10.01 17.35
C ASP A 26 -8.22 9.88 16.65
N LYS A 27 -8.28 9.08 15.55
CA LYS A 27 -9.47 8.91 14.72
C LYS A 27 -9.50 7.53 14.06
N GLY A 28 -10.68 7.01 13.84
CA GLY A 28 -10.97 5.71 13.25
C GLY A 28 -11.69 4.79 14.28
N PRO A 29 -12.01 3.53 13.92
CA PRO A 29 -11.74 2.90 12.62
C PRO A 29 -12.61 3.45 11.48
N ILE A 30 -12.04 3.51 10.26
CA ILE A 30 -12.75 3.82 9.03
C ILE A 30 -12.57 2.63 8.09
N GLU A 31 -13.66 2.00 7.69
CA GLU A 31 -13.64 0.82 6.82
C GLU A 31 -13.69 1.24 5.34
N ILE A 32 -12.78 0.70 4.52
CA ILE A 32 -12.62 1.06 3.11
C ILE A 32 -12.45 -0.21 2.29
N THR A 33 -13.31 -0.40 1.28
CA THR A 33 -13.12 -1.44 0.27
C THR A 33 -12.28 -0.88 -0.87
N GLN A 34 -11.27 -1.62 -1.32
CA GLN A 34 -10.37 -1.20 -2.40
C GLN A 34 -10.16 -2.32 -3.41
N ASP A 35 -10.28 -1.97 -4.69
CA ASP A 35 -10.01 -2.82 -5.84
C ASP A 35 -8.97 -2.12 -6.73
N ASP A 36 -7.72 -2.49 -6.56
CA ASP A 36 -6.58 -1.90 -7.26
C ASP A 36 -6.23 -2.72 -8.51
N THR A 37 -6.27 -2.11 -9.68
CA THR A 37 -5.80 -2.70 -10.94
C THR A 37 -4.48 -2.03 -11.35
N PHE A 38 -3.43 -2.80 -11.56
CA PHE A 38 -2.11 -2.32 -11.95
C PHE A 38 -1.92 -2.44 -13.46
N PHE A 39 -1.21 -1.44 -14.02
CA PHE A 39 -0.94 -1.35 -15.44
C PHE A 39 0.58 -1.30 -15.69
N ARG A 40 0.99 -1.69 -16.91
CA ARG A 40 2.39 -1.56 -17.30
C ARG A 40 2.81 -0.10 -17.26
N CYS A 41 3.92 0.19 -16.57
CA CYS A 41 4.47 1.51 -16.42
C CYS A 41 5.98 1.41 -16.19
N GLU A 42 6.79 1.95 -17.09
CA GLU A 42 8.26 1.85 -17.03
C GLU A 42 8.88 2.83 -16.03
N SER A 43 8.22 3.98 -15.82
CA SER A 43 8.75 5.07 -14.99
C SER A 43 8.36 5.00 -13.52
N GLY A 44 7.65 3.96 -13.10
CA GLY A 44 7.13 3.78 -11.75
C GLY A 44 6.02 2.75 -11.71
N ARG A 45 5.07 2.94 -10.81
CA ARG A 45 3.88 2.10 -10.71
C ARG A 45 2.63 2.92 -10.98
N LEU A 46 1.77 2.40 -11.86
CA LEU A 46 0.49 2.98 -12.20
C LEU A 46 -0.61 2.02 -11.79
N LYS A 47 -1.56 2.49 -11.00
CA LYS A 47 -2.75 1.71 -10.63
C LYS A 47 -4.00 2.55 -10.61
N LEU A 48 -5.11 1.93 -10.94
CA LEU A 48 -6.44 2.45 -10.69
C LEU A 48 -6.99 1.77 -9.44
N ARG A 49 -7.40 2.56 -8.47
CA ARG A 49 -8.11 2.14 -7.27
C ARG A 49 -9.59 2.47 -7.42
N ALA A 50 -10.43 1.47 -7.38
CA ALA A 50 -11.88 1.67 -7.28
C ALA A 50 -12.33 1.46 -5.83
N PHE A 51 -13.15 2.38 -5.33
CA PHE A 51 -13.84 2.28 -4.05
C PHE A 51 -15.28 1.80 -4.23
N SER A 52 -15.90 2.20 -5.35
CA SER A 52 -17.24 1.81 -5.78
C SER A 52 -17.33 1.85 -7.32
N SER A 53 -18.53 1.69 -7.87
CA SER A 53 -18.77 1.81 -9.32
C SER A 53 -18.62 3.24 -9.86
N ASP A 54 -18.72 4.25 -8.99
CA ASP A 54 -18.74 5.68 -9.32
C ASP A 54 -17.69 6.50 -8.57
N GLU A 55 -16.78 5.84 -7.86
CA GLU A 55 -15.68 6.49 -7.12
C GLU A 55 -14.38 5.71 -7.26
N GLY A 56 -13.32 6.39 -7.69
CA GLY A 56 -11.99 5.81 -7.78
C GLY A 56 -10.90 6.86 -7.93
N GLU A 57 -9.66 6.38 -7.97
CA GLU A 57 -8.46 7.20 -8.10
C GLU A 57 -7.44 6.51 -9.01
N LEU A 58 -6.93 7.24 -10.00
CA LEU A 58 -5.72 6.85 -10.70
C LEU A 58 -4.51 7.30 -9.89
N ILE A 59 -3.62 6.38 -9.57
CA ILE A 59 -2.49 6.59 -8.69
C ILE A 59 -1.21 6.24 -9.43
N PHE A 60 -0.34 7.23 -9.61
CA PHE A 60 1.05 7.00 -10.01
C PHE A 60 1.93 7.14 -8.78
N TYR A 61 2.88 6.22 -8.57
CA TYR A 61 3.83 6.32 -7.48
C TYR A 61 5.20 5.73 -7.81
N ARG A 62 6.21 6.24 -7.09
CA ARG A 62 7.57 5.72 -7.05
C ARG A 62 8.01 5.52 -5.62
N ARG A 63 8.65 4.40 -5.35
CA ARG A 63 9.26 4.09 -4.06
C ARG A 63 10.42 3.14 -4.24
N ALA A 64 11.36 3.15 -3.29
CA ALA A 64 12.41 2.13 -3.22
C ALA A 64 11.81 0.79 -2.74
N ASP A 65 12.27 -0.31 -3.33
CA ASP A 65 11.95 -1.66 -2.84
C ASP A 65 13.00 -2.07 -1.80
N GLN A 66 12.76 -1.69 -0.54
CA GLN A 66 13.61 -2.00 0.61
C GLN A 66 12.75 -2.39 1.81
N GLN A 67 13.35 -3.09 2.78
CA GLN A 67 12.70 -3.34 4.08
C GLN A 67 12.81 -2.10 4.96
N GLY A 68 11.84 -1.97 5.88
CA GLY A 68 11.79 -0.85 6.80
C GLY A 68 11.18 0.41 6.21
N PRO A 69 11.25 1.53 6.95
CA PRO A 69 10.70 2.80 6.53
C PRO A 69 11.35 3.31 5.24
N ARG A 70 10.51 3.71 4.28
CA ARG A 70 10.96 4.20 2.97
C ARG A 70 10.11 5.37 2.49
N GLU A 71 10.75 6.28 1.80
CA GLU A 71 10.06 7.39 1.15
C GLU A 71 9.31 6.90 -0.10
N SER A 72 8.09 7.39 -0.27
CA SER A 72 7.25 7.18 -1.44
C SER A 72 6.79 8.53 -1.97
N PHE A 73 6.88 8.70 -3.29
CA PHE A 73 6.32 9.81 -4.04
C PHE A 73 5.07 9.35 -4.78
N TYR A 74 4.00 10.14 -4.76
CA TYR A 74 2.76 9.78 -5.46
C TYR A 74 1.98 10.97 -6.00
N LEU A 75 1.18 10.70 -7.05
CA LEU A 75 0.19 11.58 -7.63
C LEU A 75 -1.15 10.87 -7.64
N LEU A 76 -2.22 11.60 -7.31
CA LEU A 76 -3.60 11.12 -7.31
C LEU A 76 -4.44 11.91 -8.30
N SER A 77 -5.28 11.21 -9.07
CA SER A 77 -6.28 11.82 -9.94
C SER A 77 -7.61 11.09 -9.74
N ARG A 78 -8.61 11.81 -9.22
CA ARG A 78 -9.93 11.22 -8.96
C ARG A 78 -10.68 10.93 -10.24
N THR A 79 -11.52 9.90 -10.22
CA THR A 79 -12.42 9.53 -11.31
C THR A 79 -13.79 9.12 -10.76
N SER A 80 -14.85 9.50 -11.47
CA SER A 80 -16.22 9.04 -11.22
C SER A 80 -16.62 7.87 -12.12
N THR A 81 -15.73 7.39 -12.98
CA THR A 81 -15.98 6.28 -13.93
C THR A 81 -14.84 5.27 -13.89
N PRO A 82 -14.59 4.63 -12.73
CA PRO A 82 -13.43 3.76 -12.57
C PRO A 82 -13.45 2.56 -13.53
N ASP A 83 -14.60 1.99 -13.85
CA ASP A 83 -14.69 0.84 -14.73
C ASP A 83 -14.30 1.19 -16.17
N THR A 84 -14.81 2.29 -16.72
CA THR A 84 -14.43 2.77 -18.06
C THR A 84 -12.95 3.15 -18.13
N LEU A 85 -12.44 3.79 -17.07
CA LEU A 85 -11.02 4.14 -17.00
C LEU A 85 -10.14 2.89 -16.92
N ARG A 86 -10.57 1.85 -16.17
CA ARG A 86 -9.89 0.55 -16.12
C ARG A 86 -9.81 -0.09 -17.50
N GLU A 87 -10.91 -0.11 -18.21
CA GLU A 87 -10.96 -0.67 -19.56
C GLU A 87 -10.03 0.08 -20.52
N SER A 88 -10.09 1.41 -20.51
CA SER A 88 -9.24 2.25 -21.37
C SER A 88 -7.74 2.02 -21.10
N LEU A 89 -7.34 2.00 -19.82
CA LEU A 89 -5.94 1.76 -19.43
C LEU A 89 -5.50 0.32 -19.71
N SER A 90 -6.41 -0.65 -19.58
CA SER A 90 -6.14 -2.05 -19.91
C SER A 90 -5.86 -2.25 -21.40
N LEU A 91 -6.63 -1.60 -22.27
CA LEU A 91 -6.42 -1.63 -23.72
C LEU A 91 -5.13 -0.88 -24.11
N ALA A 92 -4.85 0.26 -23.49
CA ALA A 92 -3.69 1.09 -23.83
C ALA A 92 -2.37 0.52 -23.35
N TYR A 93 -2.31 0.00 -22.11
CA TYR A 93 -1.05 -0.37 -21.44
C TYR A 93 -0.97 -1.84 -21.05
N GLY A 94 -2.09 -2.56 -20.99
CA GLY A 94 -2.18 -3.91 -20.44
C GLY A 94 -2.17 -3.95 -18.92
N GLN A 95 -2.92 -4.88 -18.34
CA GLN A 95 -2.94 -5.13 -16.90
C GLN A 95 -1.74 -6.01 -16.51
N THR A 96 -1.12 -5.69 -15.35
CA THR A 96 -0.04 -6.48 -14.75
C THR A 96 -0.45 -7.19 -13.48
N GLY A 97 -1.60 -6.84 -12.90
CA GLY A 97 -2.14 -7.50 -11.71
C GLY A 97 -3.34 -6.77 -11.12
N ARG A 98 -3.99 -7.42 -10.18
CA ARG A 98 -5.16 -6.89 -9.45
C ARG A 98 -5.08 -7.27 -7.99
N VAL A 99 -5.37 -6.32 -7.11
CA VAL A 99 -5.36 -6.49 -5.66
C VAL A 99 -6.69 -6.02 -5.10
N ARG A 100 -7.42 -6.92 -4.45
CA ARG A 100 -8.64 -6.58 -3.71
C ARG A 100 -8.39 -6.69 -2.23
N LYS A 101 -8.86 -5.74 -1.47
CA LYS A 101 -8.68 -5.73 -0.02
C LYS A 101 -9.75 -4.96 0.72
N GLN A 102 -9.95 -5.36 1.97
CA GLN A 102 -10.64 -4.59 2.99
C GLN A 102 -9.60 -3.88 3.86
N ARG A 103 -9.71 -2.58 3.97
CA ARG A 103 -8.80 -1.72 4.75
C ARG A 103 -9.53 -1.12 5.92
N THR A 104 -8.96 -1.24 7.11
CA THR A 104 -9.34 -0.44 8.28
C THR A 104 -8.31 0.66 8.47
N LEU A 105 -8.73 1.91 8.40
CA LEU A 105 -7.89 3.09 8.56
C LEU A 105 -8.04 3.67 9.97
N PHE A 106 -6.90 3.94 10.61
CA PHE A 106 -6.78 4.78 11.81
C PHE A 106 -5.83 5.94 11.53
N LEU A 107 -6.01 7.06 12.23
CA LEU A 107 -5.14 8.23 12.14
C LEU A 107 -4.47 8.49 13.48
N VAL A 108 -3.16 8.79 13.44
CA VAL A 108 -2.36 9.27 14.57
C VAL A 108 -1.64 10.52 14.09
N GLY A 109 -2.15 11.71 14.47
CA GLY A 109 -1.68 12.95 13.89
C GLY A 109 -1.76 12.93 12.36
N ARG A 110 -0.62 13.06 11.69
CA ARG A 110 -0.48 12.99 10.24
C ARG A 110 -0.23 11.57 9.70
N THR A 111 -0.06 10.59 10.58
CA THR A 111 0.26 9.21 10.20
C THR A 111 -1.02 8.40 10.01
N ARG A 112 -1.07 7.67 8.92
CA ARG A 112 -2.13 6.70 8.62
C ARG A 112 -1.67 5.31 9.02
N ILE A 113 -2.50 4.63 9.80
CA ILE A 113 -2.35 3.20 10.12
C ILE A 113 -3.38 2.45 9.30
N HIS A 114 -2.94 1.59 8.40
CA HIS A 114 -3.78 0.73 7.60
C HIS A 114 -3.68 -0.71 8.09
N LEU A 115 -4.81 -1.31 8.41
CA LEU A 115 -4.92 -2.76 8.59
C LEU A 115 -5.61 -3.31 7.35
N ASP A 116 -4.87 -4.06 6.53
CA ASP A 116 -5.34 -4.59 5.25
C ASP A 116 -5.57 -6.08 5.35
N GLN A 117 -6.77 -6.51 4.97
CA GLN A 117 -7.08 -7.91 4.67
C GLN A 117 -7.08 -8.05 3.14
N VAL A 118 -6.03 -8.67 2.61
CA VAL A 118 -5.77 -8.78 1.17
C VAL A 118 -6.20 -10.16 0.68
N GLU A 119 -7.08 -10.18 -0.31
CA GLU A 119 -7.57 -11.40 -0.93
C GLU A 119 -6.40 -12.24 -1.48
N GLY A 120 -6.30 -13.49 -1.05
CA GLY A 120 -5.24 -14.42 -1.44
C GLY A 120 -3.88 -14.23 -0.77
N LEU A 121 -3.71 -13.23 0.14
CA LEU A 121 -2.43 -12.99 0.83
C LEU A 121 -2.52 -13.00 2.36
N GLY A 122 -3.68 -12.66 2.95
CA GLY A 122 -3.85 -12.53 4.38
C GLY A 122 -3.79 -11.09 4.89
N SER A 123 -3.34 -10.90 6.13
CA SER A 123 -3.44 -9.62 6.84
C SER A 123 -2.10 -8.91 6.96
N PHE A 124 -2.16 -7.58 6.81
CA PHE A 124 -0.99 -6.70 6.82
C PHE A 124 -1.28 -5.42 7.59
N LEU A 125 -0.21 -4.79 8.06
CA LEU A 125 -0.19 -3.43 8.55
C LEU A 125 0.65 -2.58 7.59
N GLU A 126 0.15 -1.40 7.23
CA GLU A 126 0.94 -0.35 6.60
C GLU A 126 0.89 0.91 7.47
N LEU A 127 2.04 1.54 7.68
CA LEU A 127 2.12 2.89 8.22
C LEU A 127 2.51 3.84 7.09
N GLU A 128 1.84 4.98 7.01
CA GLU A 128 2.17 6.04 6.07
C GLU A 128 2.27 7.38 6.82
N VAL A 129 3.50 7.85 7.05
CA VAL A 129 3.76 9.16 7.63
C VAL A 129 3.78 10.19 6.51
N VAL A 130 2.77 11.06 6.45
CA VAL A 130 2.68 12.11 5.44
C VAL A 130 3.72 13.19 5.74
N LEU A 131 4.60 13.46 4.78
CA LEU A 131 5.63 14.49 4.89
C LEU A 131 5.12 15.85 4.42
N GLU A 132 5.57 16.91 5.09
CA GLU A 132 5.39 18.28 4.62
C GLU A 132 6.32 18.60 3.43
N ASP A 133 6.05 19.66 2.72
CA ASP A 133 6.92 20.13 1.63
C ASP A 133 8.31 20.46 2.19
N ALA A 134 9.35 19.94 1.50
CA ALA A 134 10.76 20.08 1.87
C ALA A 134 11.16 19.45 3.21
N GLU A 135 10.29 18.69 3.87
CA GLU A 135 10.64 17.96 5.10
C GLU A 135 11.63 16.81 4.80
N ALA A 136 12.62 16.65 5.66
CA ALA A 136 13.57 15.56 5.55
C ALA A 136 12.91 14.20 5.86
N ALA A 137 13.18 13.18 5.04
CA ALA A 137 12.57 11.86 5.18
C ALA A 137 12.89 11.20 6.52
N GLU A 138 14.05 11.53 7.14
CA GLU A 138 14.51 11.03 8.43
C GLU A 138 13.54 11.38 9.57
N ILE A 139 12.79 12.47 9.46
CA ILE A 139 11.78 12.86 10.46
C ILE A 139 10.62 11.88 10.41
N GLY A 140 10.12 11.59 9.20
CA GLY A 140 9.05 10.60 9.00
C GLY A 140 9.49 9.18 9.35
N ILE A 141 10.74 8.83 9.08
CA ILE A 141 11.32 7.52 9.48
C ILE A 141 11.27 7.34 10.99
N ARG A 142 11.75 8.34 11.75
CA ARG A 142 11.69 8.29 13.23
C ARG A 142 10.26 8.20 13.75
N GLU A 143 9.31 8.91 13.14
CA GLU A 143 7.89 8.83 13.51
C GLU A 143 7.31 7.44 13.24
N ALA A 144 7.64 6.84 12.10
CA ALA A 144 7.25 5.47 11.76
C ALA A 144 7.84 4.44 12.73
N ASP A 145 9.12 4.57 13.10
CA ASP A 145 9.81 3.67 14.05
C ASP A 145 9.17 3.72 15.43
N ILE A 146 8.88 4.93 15.95
CA ILE A 146 8.19 5.11 17.24
C ILE A 146 6.81 4.43 17.22
N LEU A 147 6.08 4.59 16.13
CA LEU A 147 4.75 4.00 16.03
C LEU A 147 4.80 2.47 15.86
N MET A 148 5.79 1.95 15.13
CA MET A 148 6.07 0.50 15.06
C MET A 148 6.30 -0.08 16.46
N GLU A 149 7.13 0.58 17.29
CA GLU A 149 7.41 0.14 18.65
C GLU A 149 6.13 0.13 19.51
N ARG A 150 5.34 1.20 19.46
CA ARG A 150 4.05 1.29 20.17
C ARG A 150 3.06 0.21 19.76
N LEU A 151 3.03 -0.17 18.50
CA LEU A 151 2.17 -1.23 17.97
C LEU A 151 2.77 -2.64 18.20
N GLY A 152 4.02 -2.73 18.63
CA GLY A 152 4.73 -4.00 18.83
C GLY A 152 5.07 -4.71 17.54
N VAL A 153 5.33 -3.97 16.46
CA VAL A 153 5.76 -4.51 15.16
C VAL A 153 7.25 -4.82 15.23
N GLN A 154 7.60 -6.07 14.94
CA GLN A 154 8.99 -6.53 14.92
C GLN A 154 9.60 -6.40 13.53
N SER A 155 10.92 -6.16 13.46
CA SER A 155 11.64 -6.08 12.17
C SER A 155 11.50 -7.34 11.30
N THR A 156 11.33 -8.50 11.94
CA THR A 156 11.10 -9.79 11.26
C THR A 156 9.75 -9.88 10.55
N GLN A 157 8.78 -9.01 10.89
CA GLN A 157 7.47 -8.95 10.25
C GLN A 157 7.47 -8.06 9.01
N LEU A 158 8.51 -7.22 8.83
CA LEU A 158 8.60 -6.27 7.74
C LEU A 158 8.74 -6.99 6.39
N ILE A 159 8.02 -6.48 5.40
CA ILE A 159 8.06 -7.03 4.04
C ILE A 159 8.38 -5.94 3.01
N GLN A 160 8.99 -6.37 1.91
CA GLN A 160 9.27 -5.55 0.74
C GLN A 160 8.16 -5.71 -0.30
N GLY A 161 8.17 -4.83 -1.28
CA GLY A 161 7.32 -4.94 -2.46
C GLY A 161 5.88 -4.47 -2.25
N ALA A 162 5.10 -4.55 -3.31
CA ALA A 162 3.67 -4.28 -3.30
C ALA A 162 2.89 -5.59 -3.19
N TYR A 163 1.63 -5.54 -2.76
CA TYR A 163 0.76 -6.71 -2.72
C TYR A 163 0.64 -7.41 -4.08
N VAL A 164 0.64 -6.65 -5.17
CA VAL A 164 0.60 -7.19 -6.53
C VAL A 164 1.82 -8.07 -6.84
N ASP A 165 2.99 -7.72 -6.31
CA ASP A 165 4.21 -8.50 -6.49
C ASP A 165 4.15 -9.82 -5.71
N LEU A 166 3.52 -9.79 -4.52
CA LEU A 166 3.33 -10.97 -3.67
C LEU A 166 2.27 -11.94 -4.23
N LEU A 167 1.32 -11.42 -5.01
CA LEU A 167 0.28 -12.21 -5.69
C LEU A 167 0.77 -12.79 -7.03
N ALA A 168 1.83 -12.23 -7.63
CA ALA A 168 2.39 -12.75 -8.86
C ALA A 168 2.89 -14.18 -8.64
N PRO A 169 2.64 -15.14 -9.58
CA PRO A 169 3.24 -16.46 -9.48
C PRO A 169 4.75 -16.33 -9.46
N ALA A 170 5.41 -17.09 -8.58
CA ALA A 170 6.86 -17.14 -8.54
C ALA A 170 7.37 -17.36 -9.95
N GLN A 171 8.23 -16.47 -10.45
CA GLN A 171 8.85 -16.65 -11.76
C GLN A 171 9.63 -17.94 -11.69
N THR A 172 9.14 -18.98 -12.35
CA THR A 172 9.87 -20.22 -12.54
C THR A 172 11.11 -19.82 -13.32
N SER A 173 12.27 -19.94 -12.68
CA SER A 173 13.56 -19.70 -13.32
C SER A 173 13.62 -20.54 -14.61
N ALA A 174 13.58 -19.86 -15.76
CA ALA A 174 13.80 -20.47 -17.06
C ALA A 174 15.31 -20.76 -17.23
N ALA A 175 15.80 -21.71 -16.43
CA ALA A 175 17.13 -22.27 -16.53
C ALA A 175 17.00 -23.79 -16.43
N ASP A 176 16.37 -24.43 -17.44
CA ASP A 176 16.61 -25.83 -17.82
C ASP A 176 15.82 -26.21 -19.09
N PHE A 177 16.19 -25.63 -20.22
CA PHE A 177 15.92 -26.22 -21.52
C PHE A 177 17.09 -25.95 -22.48
N ARG A 178 18.24 -26.55 -22.15
CA ARG A 178 19.28 -26.86 -23.16
C ARG A 178 19.77 -28.28 -22.88
N ARG A 179 19.11 -29.24 -23.50
CA ARG A 179 19.70 -30.48 -24.01
C ARG A 179 18.98 -30.91 -25.27
#